data_613f2475a668fc40bed0c9ea6288fbf8
#
_entry.id   613f2475a668fc40bed0c9ea6288fbf8
#
_cell.length_a   1.000
_cell.length_b   1.000
_cell.length_c   1.000
_cell.angle_alpha   90.00
_cell.angle_beta   90.00
_cell.angle_gamma   90.00
#
_symmetry.space_group_name_H-M   'P 1'
#
loop_
_entity.id
_entity.type
_entity.pdbx_description
1 polymer ?
#
loop_
_entity_poly.entity_id
_entity_poly.type
_entity_poly.pdbx_seq_one_letter_code
_entity_poly.pdbx_strand_id
1 'polypeptide(L)'
;MKLNIDKNKIPYFTLFIFGIILLTMAIANHYFFRTFTFDYGSYNFAFWDFAHFHVSRSTLIRVTFLQDHVSFTLMYFIPIYWLFNWLTGTYTLILIQYTIIILAAWFSFKLVMLRSKDVWLGTGTLILYFVILGRYTTLSCDVNIAVISACMIPIFLYFYELKKYILASIIFILALLSRENIPLWFIFIFFVLINEHRKEKKLILINSAGIIISILYFIIIFKILVPAFETPDKQYNLFNYSALGANPAEALSFVVKHPVDSIKMLFINHLPDPSIDKV
;
A
#
# COMPACT_ATOMS: atom_id res chain seq x y z
N MET A 1 -7.40 7.94 -44.43
CA MET A 1 -6.25 8.57 -43.72
C MET A 1 -5.77 7.61 -42.67
N LYS A 2 -4.66 6.87 -42.91
CA LYS A 2 -4.07 5.99 -41.87
C LYS A 2 -3.31 6.90 -40.90
N LEU A 3 -3.82 7.08 -39.70
CA LEU A 3 -3.09 7.72 -38.60
C LEU A 3 -1.85 6.88 -38.33
N ASN A 4 -0.69 7.32 -38.76
CA ASN A 4 0.58 6.69 -38.49
C ASN A 4 1.02 7.08 -37.04
N ILE A 5 0.37 6.46 -36.04
CA ILE A 5 0.69 6.72 -34.64
C ILE A 5 1.99 5.99 -34.32
N ASP A 6 3.01 6.74 -33.92
CA ASP A 6 4.24 6.15 -33.39
C ASP A 6 3.92 5.32 -32.15
N LYS A 7 4.08 3.99 -32.26
CA LYS A 7 3.80 3.04 -31.16
C LYS A 7 4.49 3.40 -29.85
N ASN A 8 5.63 4.08 -29.90
CA ASN A 8 6.38 4.48 -28.73
C ASN A 8 5.70 5.62 -27.95
N LYS A 9 4.76 6.34 -28.55
CA LYS A 9 4.00 7.42 -27.91
C LYS A 9 2.72 6.92 -27.24
N ILE A 10 2.25 5.73 -27.58
CA ILE A 10 1.00 5.16 -27.04
C ILE A 10 1.03 5.03 -25.50
N PRO A 11 2.10 4.54 -24.86
CA PRO A 11 2.14 4.44 -23.38
C PRO A 11 2.01 5.81 -22.70
N TYR A 12 2.64 6.85 -23.25
CA TYR A 12 2.57 8.22 -22.70
C TYR A 12 1.17 8.79 -22.82
N PHE A 13 0.52 8.55 -23.97
CA PHE A 13 -0.86 8.97 -24.19
C PHE A 13 -1.83 8.23 -23.27
N THR A 14 -1.64 6.93 -23.08
CA THR A 14 -2.39 6.13 -22.11
C THR A 14 -2.24 6.66 -20.71
N LEU A 15 -1.00 6.91 -20.26
CA LEU A 15 -0.71 7.48 -18.94
C LEU A 15 -1.39 8.84 -18.76
N PHE A 16 -1.34 9.69 -19.77
CA PHE A 16 -1.94 11.02 -19.74
C PHE A 16 -3.47 10.97 -19.61
N ILE A 17 -4.15 10.14 -20.44
CA ILE A 17 -5.61 10.01 -20.38
C ILE A 17 -6.06 9.48 -19.02
N PHE A 18 -5.53 8.35 -18.59
CA PHE A 18 -5.91 7.78 -17.29
C PHE A 18 -5.50 8.69 -16.13
N GLY A 19 -4.36 9.38 -16.27
CA GLY A 19 -3.92 10.37 -15.29
C GLY A 19 -4.96 11.49 -15.13
N ILE A 20 -5.45 12.08 -16.23
CA ILE A 20 -6.50 13.11 -16.16
C ILE A 20 -7.78 12.55 -15.56
N ILE A 21 -8.23 11.36 -15.99
CA ILE A 21 -9.46 10.75 -15.46
C ILE A 21 -9.37 10.57 -13.95
N LEU A 22 -8.29 9.97 -13.45
CA LEU A 22 -8.10 9.70 -12.04
C LEU A 22 -7.94 11.00 -11.23
N LEU A 23 -7.20 11.98 -11.75
CA LEU A 23 -7.03 13.27 -11.08
C LEU A 23 -8.34 14.03 -10.98
N THR A 24 -9.09 14.11 -12.08
CA THR A 24 -10.40 14.78 -12.10
C THR A 24 -11.35 14.12 -11.10
N MET A 25 -11.38 12.79 -11.06
CA MET A 25 -12.23 12.05 -10.13
C MET A 25 -11.84 12.34 -8.68
N ALA A 26 -10.56 12.28 -8.34
CA ALA A 26 -10.07 12.51 -6.99
C ALA A 26 -10.36 13.94 -6.50
N ILE A 27 -10.07 14.94 -7.35
CA ILE A 27 -10.34 16.36 -7.04
C ILE A 27 -11.84 16.62 -6.94
N ALA A 28 -12.64 16.15 -7.90
CA ALA A 28 -14.08 16.38 -7.90
C ALA A 28 -14.75 15.77 -6.68
N ASN A 29 -14.40 14.54 -6.30
CA ASN A 29 -14.98 13.92 -5.12
C ASN A 29 -14.66 14.69 -3.83
N HIS A 30 -13.44 15.19 -3.68
CA HIS A 30 -13.09 15.99 -2.52
C HIS A 30 -13.79 17.37 -2.57
N TYR A 31 -13.84 18.01 -3.72
CA TYR A 31 -14.53 19.29 -3.92
C TYR A 31 -16.02 19.22 -3.56
N PHE A 32 -16.70 18.13 -3.93
CA PHE A 32 -18.12 17.90 -3.64
C PHE A 32 -18.36 17.23 -2.26
N PHE A 33 -17.37 17.22 -1.36
CA PHE A 33 -17.47 16.64 -0.01
C PHE A 33 -17.89 15.16 0.00
N ARG A 34 -17.45 14.38 -1.00
CA ARG A 34 -17.73 12.94 -1.10
C ARG A 34 -16.63 12.07 -0.49
N THR A 35 -15.54 12.66 -0.03
CA THR A 35 -14.52 11.97 0.77
C THR A 35 -15.03 11.78 2.20
N PHE A 36 -14.77 10.60 2.79
CA PHE A 36 -15.25 10.32 4.14
C PHE A 36 -14.55 11.17 5.17
N THR A 37 -15.30 12.04 5.85
CA THR A 37 -14.75 12.95 6.87
C THR A 37 -14.05 12.19 7.98
N PHE A 38 -14.57 11.03 8.37
CA PHE A 38 -14.04 10.24 9.46
C PHE A 38 -12.63 9.72 9.14
N ASP A 39 -12.44 9.05 8.02
CA ASP A 39 -11.15 8.48 7.62
C ASP A 39 -10.22 9.57 7.09
N TYR A 40 -10.66 10.31 6.07
CA TYR A 40 -9.85 11.34 5.45
C TYR A 40 -9.50 12.48 6.39
N GLY A 41 -10.45 12.91 7.23
CA GLY A 41 -10.22 13.94 8.24
C GLY A 41 -9.21 13.51 9.28
N SER A 42 -9.23 12.22 9.71
CA SER A 42 -8.26 11.65 10.64
C SER A 42 -6.85 11.60 10.02
N TYR A 43 -6.71 11.23 8.75
CA TYR A 43 -5.44 11.27 8.03
C TYR A 43 -4.88 12.69 7.88
N ASN A 44 -5.71 13.66 7.50
CA ASN A 44 -5.29 15.06 7.38
C ASN A 44 -4.89 15.66 8.73
N PHE A 45 -5.67 15.36 9.79
CA PHE A 45 -5.33 15.79 11.14
C PHE A 45 -3.98 15.21 11.60
N ALA A 46 -3.77 13.91 11.43
CA ALA A 46 -2.51 13.27 11.78
C ALA A 46 -1.34 13.82 10.95
N PHE A 47 -1.56 14.11 9.68
CA PHE A 47 -0.53 14.68 8.80
C PHE A 47 -0.12 16.09 9.24
N TRP A 48 -1.11 16.92 9.60
CA TRP A 48 -0.88 18.23 10.17
C TRP A 48 -0.11 18.14 11.51
N ASP A 49 -0.52 17.26 12.40
CA ASP A 49 0.12 17.02 13.70
C ASP A 49 1.57 16.62 13.54
N PHE A 50 1.86 15.61 12.70
CA PHE A 50 3.23 15.15 12.46
C PHE A 50 4.09 16.24 11.84
N ALA A 51 3.54 17.06 10.93
CA ALA A 51 4.24 18.20 10.34
C ALA A 51 4.59 19.28 11.36
N HIS A 52 3.90 19.32 12.52
CA HIS A 52 4.16 20.21 13.64
C HIS A 52 4.82 19.50 14.84
N PHE A 53 5.39 18.31 14.61
CA PHE A 53 6.09 17.49 15.63
C PHE A 53 5.22 17.04 16.81
N HIS A 54 3.93 16.89 16.60
CA HIS A 54 3.01 16.29 17.56
C HIS A 54 2.69 14.85 17.14
N VAL A 55 2.93 13.86 18.00
CA VAL A 55 2.79 12.43 17.65
C VAL A 55 1.64 11.75 18.39
N SER A 56 1.19 12.31 19.51
CA SER A 56 0.29 11.64 20.45
C SER A 56 -1.07 12.34 20.63
N ARG A 57 -1.44 13.23 19.73
CA ARG A 57 -2.76 13.86 19.80
C ARG A 57 -3.85 12.91 19.31
N SER A 58 -4.96 12.96 19.99
CA SER A 58 -6.17 12.24 19.60
C SER A 58 -6.70 12.77 18.27
N THR A 59 -6.94 11.89 17.32
CA THR A 59 -7.63 12.19 16.08
C THR A 59 -9.14 12.35 16.32
N LEU A 60 -9.92 12.59 15.26
CA LEU A 60 -11.39 12.66 15.31
C LEU A 60 -12.02 11.40 15.94
N ILE A 61 -11.35 10.27 15.87
CA ILE A 61 -11.80 8.99 16.44
C ILE A 61 -11.38 8.79 17.90
N ARG A 62 -10.89 9.83 18.56
CA ARG A 62 -10.42 9.84 19.96
C ARG A 62 -9.24 8.92 20.28
N VAL A 63 -8.50 8.49 19.26
CA VAL A 63 -7.26 7.72 19.41
C VAL A 63 -6.15 8.39 18.63
N THR A 64 -4.92 8.12 18.98
CA THR A 64 -3.79 8.58 18.17
C THR A 64 -3.75 7.78 16.86
N PHE A 65 -3.23 8.39 15.81
CA PHE A 65 -3.14 7.73 14.51
C PHE A 65 -2.35 6.40 14.58
N LEU A 66 -1.27 6.36 15.37
CA LEU A 66 -0.42 5.17 15.53
C LEU A 66 -1.07 4.06 16.37
N GLN A 67 -2.10 4.36 17.18
CA GLN A 67 -2.92 3.36 17.86
C GLN A 67 -3.83 2.60 16.91
N ASP A 68 -4.33 3.29 15.88
CA ASP A 68 -5.20 2.65 14.89
C ASP A 68 -4.38 1.81 13.92
N HIS A 69 -3.30 2.38 13.40
CA HIS A 69 -2.37 1.69 12.51
C HIS A 69 -0.92 2.10 12.81
N VAL A 70 -0.03 1.12 12.96
CA VAL A 70 1.41 1.38 13.04
C VAL A 70 1.92 1.72 11.65
N SER A 71 1.76 2.99 11.27
CA SER A 71 2.13 3.51 9.96
C SER A 71 2.91 4.81 10.08
N PHE A 72 4.11 4.83 9.52
CA PHE A 72 4.96 6.01 9.45
C PHE A 72 4.87 6.73 8.10
N THR A 73 3.91 6.35 7.24
CA THR A 73 3.76 6.90 5.88
C THR A 73 3.60 8.41 5.87
N LEU A 74 2.77 8.95 6.74
CA LEU A 74 2.55 10.40 6.80
C LEU A 74 3.82 11.13 7.20
N MET A 75 4.66 10.52 8.07
CA MET A 75 5.89 11.16 8.55
C MET A 75 6.92 11.35 7.44
N TYR A 76 7.11 10.38 6.54
CA TYR A 76 8.08 10.59 5.46
C TYR A 76 7.56 11.50 4.34
N PHE A 77 6.27 11.85 4.34
CA PHE A 77 5.72 12.88 3.46
C PHE A 77 5.72 14.30 4.08
N ILE A 78 6.16 14.48 5.32
CA ILE A 78 6.23 15.81 5.98
C ILE A 78 6.94 16.86 5.12
N PRO A 79 8.07 16.59 4.45
CA PRO A 79 8.69 17.57 3.57
C PRO A 79 7.78 18.06 2.44
N ILE A 80 6.91 17.17 1.91
CA ILE A 80 5.92 17.54 0.89
C ILE A 80 4.83 18.42 1.51
N TYR A 81 4.42 18.12 2.74
CA TYR A 81 3.49 18.97 3.49
C TYR A 81 4.04 20.40 3.61
N TRP A 82 5.25 20.59 4.09
CA TRP A 82 5.84 21.92 4.29
C TRP A 82 6.01 22.70 2.99
N LEU A 83 6.29 22.01 1.88
CA LEU A 83 6.52 22.66 0.59
C LEU A 83 5.22 23.05 -0.12
N PHE A 84 4.15 22.25 0.01
CA PHE A 84 2.98 22.39 -0.85
C PHE A 84 1.66 22.58 -0.13
N ASN A 85 1.54 22.26 1.17
CA ASN A 85 0.25 22.32 1.85
C ASN A 85 -0.35 23.72 1.95
N TRP A 86 0.49 24.75 1.95
CA TRP A 86 0.03 26.16 1.90
C TRP A 86 -0.73 26.48 0.59
N LEU A 87 -0.45 25.77 -0.49
CA LEU A 87 -1.11 25.94 -1.79
C LEU A 87 -2.27 24.95 -1.98
N THR A 88 -2.11 23.71 -1.54
CA THR A 88 -3.03 22.60 -1.84
C THR A 88 -3.99 22.29 -0.69
N GLY A 89 -3.68 22.74 0.54
CA GLY A 89 -4.53 22.51 1.70
C GLY A 89 -4.86 21.04 1.92
N THR A 90 -6.12 20.74 2.12
CA THR A 90 -6.59 19.36 2.32
C THR A 90 -6.40 18.45 1.10
N TYR A 91 -6.15 18.98 -0.10
CA TYR A 91 -5.84 18.16 -1.28
C TYR A 91 -4.44 17.54 -1.27
N THR A 92 -3.53 17.97 -0.38
CA THR A 92 -2.13 17.51 -0.36
C THR A 92 -2.00 16.00 -0.34
N LEU A 93 -2.70 15.33 0.57
CA LEU A 93 -2.65 13.86 0.69
C LEU A 93 -3.24 13.14 -0.54
N ILE A 94 -4.32 13.66 -1.11
CA ILE A 94 -4.93 13.12 -2.32
C ILE A 94 -3.93 13.19 -3.48
N LEU A 95 -3.24 14.34 -3.64
CA LEU A 95 -2.26 14.54 -4.68
C LEU A 95 -1.03 13.66 -4.50
N ILE A 96 -0.60 13.40 -3.25
CA ILE A 96 0.46 12.44 -2.93
C ILE A 96 0.03 11.04 -3.38
N GLN A 97 -1.13 10.57 -2.94
CA GLN A 97 -1.63 9.24 -3.31
C GLN A 97 -1.78 9.10 -4.83
N TYR A 98 -2.40 10.07 -5.49
CA TYR A 98 -2.53 10.12 -6.94
C TYR A 98 -1.15 10.01 -7.63
N THR A 99 -0.19 10.82 -7.21
CA THR A 99 1.16 10.82 -7.80
C THR A 99 1.83 9.45 -7.67
N ILE A 100 1.71 8.82 -6.51
CA ILE A 100 2.29 7.49 -6.26
C ILE A 100 1.61 6.43 -7.14
N ILE A 101 0.30 6.49 -7.34
CA ILE A 101 -0.43 5.59 -8.25
C ILE A 101 0.08 5.75 -9.69
N ILE A 102 0.24 6.99 -10.16
CA ILE A 102 0.75 7.25 -11.51
C ILE A 102 2.20 6.78 -11.67
N LEU A 103 3.04 7.03 -10.68
CA LEU A 103 4.43 6.53 -10.67
C LEU A 103 4.46 5.00 -10.69
N ALA A 104 3.66 4.33 -9.88
CA ALA A 104 3.61 2.87 -9.84
C ALA A 104 3.13 2.26 -11.18
N ALA A 105 2.14 2.89 -11.82
CA ALA A 105 1.70 2.50 -13.16
C ALA A 105 2.84 2.62 -14.17
N TRP A 106 3.55 3.75 -14.15
CA TRP A 106 4.69 3.99 -15.02
C TRP A 106 5.85 3.02 -14.79
N PHE A 107 6.17 2.75 -13.52
CA PHE A 107 7.23 1.79 -13.18
C PHE A 107 6.82 0.34 -13.51
N SER A 108 5.53 -0.01 -13.42
CA SER A 108 5.02 -1.31 -13.91
C SER A 108 5.23 -1.45 -15.42
N PHE A 109 4.89 -0.42 -16.21
CA PHE A 109 5.21 -0.35 -17.62
C PHE A 109 6.72 -0.53 -17.89
N LYS A 110 7.55 0.25 -17.19
CA LYS A 110 9.01 0.21 -17.34
C LYS A 110 9.60 -1.16 -16.98
N LEU A 111 9.07 -1.82 -15.96
CA LEU A 111 9.49 -3.16 -15.55
C LEU A 111 9.22 -4.19 -16.66
N VAL A 112 8.03 -4.16 -17.25
CA VAL A 112 7.67 -5.05 -18.36
C VAL A 112 8.52 -4.75 -19.59
N MET A 113 8.73 -3.47 -19.93
CA MET A 113 9.61 -3.06 -21.02
C MET A 113 11.05 -3.52 -20.84
N LEU A 114 11.54 -3.52 -19.60
CA LEU A 114 12.91 -3.97 -19.30
C LEU A 114 13.09 -5.46 -19.61
N ARG A 115 12.07 -6.29 -19.35
CA ARG A 115 12.10 -7.74 -19.53
C ARG A 115 11.70 -8.19 -20.95
N SER A 116 10.63 -7.62 -21.51
CA SER A 116 10.04 -8.07 -22.79
C SER A 116 10.51 -7.29 -24.01
N LYS A 117 10.91 -6.02 -23.82
CA LYS A 117 11.20 -5.07 -24.90
C LYS A 117 9.99 -4.84 -25.84
N ASP A 118 8.80 -5.27 -25.46
CA ASP A 118 7.57 -5.18 -26.22
C ASP A 118 6.68 -4.04 -25.71
N VAL A 119 6.53 -3.01 -26.54
CA VAL A 119 5.73 -1.81 -26.22
C VAL A 119 4.25 -2.15 -26.04
N TRP A 120 3.72 -3.11 -26.81
CA TRP A 120 2.31 -3.50 -26.70
C TRP A 120 2.03 -4.24 -25.39
N LEU A 121 2.91 -5.16 -25.00
CA LEU A 121 2.82 -5.84 -23.71
C LEU A 121 2.94 -4.84 -22.55
N GLY A 122 3.91 -3.91 -22.63
CA GLY A 122 4.05 -2.85 -21.65
C GLY A 122 2.81 -1.96 -21.56
N THR A 123 2.26 -1.54 -22.71
CA THR A 123 1.04 -0.70 -22.76
C THR A 123 -0.18 -1.46 -22.23
N GLY A 124 -0.31 -2.75 -22.58
CA GLY A 124 -1.36 -3.62 -22.02
C GLY A 124 -1.29 -3.70 -20.49
N THR A 125 -0.07 -3.83 -19.93
CA THR A 125 0.16 -3.80 -18.49
C THR A 125 -0.27 -2.45 -17.88
N LEU A 126 0.05 -1.34 -18.54
CA LEU A 126 -0.34 0.00 -18.08
C LEU A 126 -1.87 0.16 -18.07
N ILE A 127 -2.54 -0.27 -19.14
CA ILE A 127 -4.02 -0.25 -19.23
C ILE A 127 -4.61 -1.14 -18.13
N LEU A 128 -4.14 -2.37 -18.01
CA LEU A 128 -4.61 -3.29 -16.96
C LEU A 128 -4.43 -2.69 -15.56
N TYR A 129 -3.30 -2.03 -15.30
CA TYR A 129 -3.07 -1.37 -14.02
C TYR A 129 -4.13 -0.31 -13.70
N PHE A 130 -4.55 0.46 -14.71
CA PHE A 130 -5.54 1.51 -14.52
C PHE A 130 -6.99 1.02 -14.49
N VAL A 131 -7.34 -0.05 -15.21
CA VAL A 131 -8.74 -0.54 -15.23
C VAL A 131 -9.13 -1.36 -14.01
N ILE A 132 -8.20 -1.65 -13.11
CA ILE A 132 -8.51 -2.34 -11.85
C ILE A 132 -9.44 -1.46 -11.00
N LEU A 133 -10.64 -1.96 -10.71
CA LEU A 133 -11.69 -1.25 -9.96
C LEU A 133 -11.20 -0.63 -8.65
N GLY A 134 -10.32 -1.31 -7.92
CA GLY A 134 -9.74 -0.82 -6.67
C GLY A 134 -9.00 0.51 -6.77
N ARG A 135 -8.54 0.93 -7.97
CA ARG A 135 -7.92 2.25 -8.17
C ARG A 135 -8.94 3.36 -8.12
N TYR A 136 -10.10 3.13 -8.73
CA TYR A 136 -11.20 4.10 -8.75
C TYR A 136 -11.83 4.24 -7.36
N THR A 137 -12.13 3.14 -6.71
CA THR A 137 -12.72 3.17 -5.37
C THR A 137 -11.81 3.87 -4.36
N THR A 138 -10.51 3.61 -4.41
CA THR A 138 -9.54 4.26 -3.51
C THR A 138 -9.46 5.77 -3.72
N LEU A 139 -9.42 6.24 -4.98
CA LEU A 139 -9.34 7.67 -5.28
C LEU A 139 -10.68 8.39 -5.16
N SER A 140 -11.79 7.66 -5.18
CA SER A 140 -13.13 8.25 -5.04
C SER A 140 -13.53 8.47 -3.58
N CYS A 141 -12.95 7.73 -2.64
CA CYS A 141 -13.38 7.79 -1.24
C CYS A 141 -12.41 8.59 -0.38
N ASP A 142 -11.12 8.24 -0.41
CA ASP A 142 -10.20 8.66 0.66
C ASP A 142 -8.73 8.47 0.29
N VAL A 143 -7.83 8.71 1.24
CA VAL A 143 -6.44 8.28 1.21
C VAL A 143 -6.32 6.92 1.88
N ASN A 144 -5.70 5.96 1.18
CA ASN A 144 -5.48 4.63 1.71
C ASN A 144 -3.99 4.26 1.70
N ILE A 145 -3.40 4.18 2.89
CA ILE A 145 -1.97 3.87 3.04
C ILE A 145 -1.62 2.49 2.48
N ALA A 146 -2.51 1.49 2.56
CA ALA A 146 -2.25 0.19 1.97
C ALA A 146 -2.08 0.26 0.45
N VAL A 147 -2.81 1.17 -0.23
CA VAL A 147 -2.65 1.40 -1.66
C VAL A 147 -1.32 2.07 -1.98
N ILE A 148 -0.91 3.06 -1.16
CA ILE A 148 0.40 3.70 -1.26
C ILE A 148 1.50 2.64 -1.13
N SER A 149 1.39 1.76 -0.14
CA SER A 149 2.33 0.66 0.10
C SER A 149 2.40 -0.31 -1.07
N ALA A 150 1.25 -0.75 -1.60
CA ALA A 150 1.17 -1.64 -2.75
C ALA A 150 1.80 -1.01 -4.01
N CYS A 151 1.66 0.30 -4.17
CA CYS A 151 2.27 1.05 -5.27
C CYS A 151 3.81 1.09 -5.20
N MET A 152 4.40 0.91 -4.03
CA MET A 152 5.86 0.86 -3.89
C MET A 152 6.46 -0.45 -4.44
N ILE A 153 5.67 -1.53 -4.53
CA ILE A 153 6.17 -2.83 -5.00
C ILE A 153 6.69 -2.77 -6.44
N PRO A 154 5.95 -2.30 -7.45
CA PRO A 154 6.48 -2.23 -8.82
C PRO A 154 7.66 -1.27 -8.94
N ILE A 155 7.73 -0.21 -8.12
CA ILE A 155 8.88 0.70 -8.07
C ILE A 155 10.11 -0.04 -7.51
N PHE A 156 9.95 -0.77 -6.40
CA PHE A 156 10.97 -1.64 -5.83
C PHE A 156 11.51 -2.64 -6.86
N LEU A 157 10.61 -3.40 -7.49
CA LEU A 157 10.97 -4.43 -8.47
C LEU A 157 11.71 -3.84 -9.67
N TYR A 158 11.30 -2.68 -10.18
CA TYR A 158 11.99 -2.01 -11.27
C TYR A 158 13.44 -1.66 -10.93
N PHE A 159 13.68 -1.05 -9.77
CA PHE A 159 15.04 -0.72 -9.35
C PHE A 159 15.87 -1.95 -9.00
N TYR A 160 15.24 -3.00 -8.47
CA TYR A 160 15.86 -4.29 -8.22
C TYR A 160 16.36 -4.92 -9.54
N GLU A 161 15.52 -4.97 -10.58
CA GLU A 161 15.87 -5.47 -11.91
C GLU A 161 16.99 -4.66 -12.58
N LEU A 162 17.00 -3.35 -12.39
CA LEU A 162 18.10 -2.48 -12.84
C LEU A 162 19.40 -2.67 -12.04
N LYS A 163 19.43 -3.57 -11.07
CA LYS A 163 20.55 -3.78 -10.14
C LYS A 163 20.93 -2.54 -9.34
N LYS A 164 20.00 -1.57 -9.22
CA LYS A 164 20.14 -0.37 -8.38
C LYS A 164 19.69 -0.69 -6.94
N TYR A 165 20.44 -1.58 -6.30
CA TYR A 165 20.01 -2.18 -5.01
C TYR A 165 19.85 -1.15 -3.90
N ILE A 166 20.64 -0.04 -3.89
CA ILE A 166 20.47 1.03 -2.89
C ILE A 166 19.08 1.67 -3.01
N LEU A 167 18.65 2.04 -4.23
CA LEU A 167 17.32 2.60 -4.46
C LEU A 167 16.21 1.60 -4.14
N ALA A 168 16.38 0.34 -4.56
CA ALA A 168 15.45 -0.73 -4.20
C ALA A 168 15.35 -0.88 -2.68
N SER A 169 16.46 -0.86 -1.94
CA SER A 169 16.46 -0.95 -0.47
C SER A 169 15.75 0.25 0.19
N ILE A 170 15.95 1.47 -0.33
CA ILE A 170 15.23 2.65 0.17
C ILE A 170 13.73 2.47 0.00
N ILE A 171 13.26 2.08 -1.20
CA ILE A 171 11.83 1.84 -1.46
C ILE A 171 11.28 0.69 -0.58
N PHE A 172 12.06 -0.37 -0.40
CA PHE A 172 11.71 -1.48 0.49
C PHE A 172 11.50 -1.00 1.94
N ILE A 173 12.42 -0.23 2.50
CA ILE A 173 12.31 0.31 3.85
C ILE A 173 11.10 1.24 3.99
N LEU A 174 10.90 2.16 3.03
CA LEU A 174 9.71 3.03 3.03
C LEU A 174 8.42 2.21 2.96
N ALA A 175 8.39 1.14 2.16
CA ALA A 175 7.25 0.25 2.09
C ALA A 175 7.03 -0.49 3.43
N LEU A 176 8.07 -1.02 4.08
CA LEU A 176 7.96 -1.66 5.39
C LEU A 176 7.35 -0.71 6.44
N LEU A 177 7.82 0.54 6.46
CA LEU A 177 7.35 1.57 7.40
C LEU A 177 5.90 2.02 7.14
N SER A 178 5.30 1.58 6.04
CA SER A 178 4.00 2.11 5.64
C SER A 178 2.82 1.44 6.33
N ARG A 179 2.89 0.15 6.62
CA ARG A 179 1.81 -0.56 7.31
C ARG A 179 2.28 -1.90 7.90
N GLU A 180 1.62 -2.33 8.97
CA GLU A 180 1.97 -3.51 9.76
C GLU A 180 1.94 -4.85 9.01
N ASN A 181 1.16 -4.97 7.93
CA ASN A 181 1.05 -6.20 7.12
C ASN A 181 2.04 -6.26 5.94
N ILE A 182 2.67 -5.16 5.58
CA ILE A 182 3.58 -5.09 4.42
C ILE A 182 4.81 -5.98 4.56
N PRO A 183 5.40 -6.17 5.76
CA PRO A 183 6.48 -7.13 5.92
C PRO A 183 6.15 -8.53 5.42
N LEU A 184 4.91 -9.01 5.63
CA LEU A 184 4.47 -10.31 5.13
C LEU A 184 4.49 -10.38 3.60
N TRP A 185 4.07 -9.30 2.91
CA TRP A 185 4.11 -9.25 1.46
C TRP A 185 5.54 -9.34 0.92
N PHE A 186 6.49 -8.64 1.55
CA PHE A 186 7.88 -8.66 1.14
C PHE A 186 8.58 -10.00 1.42
N ILE A 187 8.19 -10.75 2.46
CA ILE A 187 8.66 -12.12 2.66
C ILE A 187 8.37 -12.98 1.42
N PHE A 188 7.12 -12.93 0.92
CA PHE A 188 6.73 -13.69 -0.28
C PHE A 188 7.40 -13.15 -1.55
N ILE A 189 7.53 -11.84 -1.71
CA ILE A 189 8.22 -11.22 -2.86
C ILE A 189 9.68 -11.69 -2.90
N PHE A 190 10.41 -11.60 -1.78
CA PHE A 190 11.80 -12.05 -1.73
C PHE A 190 11.93 -13.56 -1.93
N PHE A 191 10.98 -14.34 -1.45
CA PHE A 191 10.97 -15.79 -1.72
C PHE A 191 10.84 -16.09 -3.20
N VAL A 192 9.96 -15.39 -3.92
CA VAL A 192 9.85 -15.49 -5.39
C VAL A 192 11.15 -15.07 -6.06
N LEU A 193 11.78 -13.97 -5.63
CA LEU A 193 13.06 -13.49 -6.18
C LEU A 193 14.21 -14.47 -5.91
N ILE A 194 14.24 -15.16 -4.77
CA ILE A 194 15.22 -16.23 -4.51
C ILE A 194 15.04 -17.37 -5.52
N ASN A 195 13.79 -17.79 -5.74
CA ASN A 195 13.51 -18.87 -6.70
C ASN A 195 13.88 -18.49 -8.14
N GLU A 196 13.62 -17.24 -8.53
CA GLU A 196 13.98 -16.70 -9.84
C GLU A 196 15.51 -16.65 -10.03
N HIS A 197 16.24 -16.18 -9.02
CA HIS A 197 17.70 -16.01 -9.05
C HIS A 197 18.47 -17.12 -8.34
N ARG A 198 17.93 -18.36 -8.28
CA ARG A 198 18.51 -19.50 -7.54
C ARG A 198 19.94 -19.88 -7.92
N LYS A 199 20.43 -19.41 -9.07
CA LYS A 199 21.81 -19.65 -9.52
C LYS A 199 22.79 -18.55 -9.10
N GLU A 200 22.31 -17.42 -8.59
CA GLU A 200 23.12 -16.26 -8.25
C GLU A 200 23.26 -16.11 -6.73
N LYS A 201 24.33 -16.70 -6.15
CA LYS A 201 24.56 -16.72 -4.68
C LYS A 201 24.43 -15.33 -4.02
N LYS A 202 24.91 -14.27 -4.70
CA LYS A 202 24.82 -12.90 -4.19
C LYS A 202 23.36 -12.45 -4.05
N LEU A 203 22.50 -12.74 -5.04
CA LEU A 203 21.09 -12.36 -5.00
C LEU A 203 20.31 -13.20 -3.98
N ILE A 204 20.66 -14.49 -3.84
CA ILE A 204 20.10 -15.32 -2.76
C ILE A 204 20.39 -14.67 -1.40
N LEU A 205 21.64 -14.24 -1.15
CA LEU A 205 22.01 -13.62 0.11
C LEU A 205 21.26 -12.29 0.34
N ILE A 206 21.17 -11.42 -0.67
CA ILE A 206 20.44 -10.14 -0.59
C ILE A 206 18.96 -10.38 -0.27
N ASN A 207 18.32 -11.31 -0.99
CA ASN A 207 16.90 -11.60 -0.81
C ASN A 207 16.63 -12.30 0.53
N SER A 208 17.52 -13.18 0.98
CA SER A 208 17.43 -13.79 2.31
C SER A 208 17.56 -12.73 3.42
N ALA A 209 18.45 -11.76 3.27
CA ALA A 209 18.54 -10.63 4.18
C ALA A 209 17.24 -9.81 4.18
N GLY A 210 16.62 -9.59 3.02
CA GLY A 210 15.31 -8.95 2.90
C GLY A 210 14.21 -9.69 3.66
N ILE A 211 14.17 -11.02 3.57
CA ILE A 211 13.25 -11.86 4.37
C ILE A 211 13.49 -11.68 5.87
N ILE A 212 14.75 -11.78 6.30
CA ILE A 212 15.11 -11.63 7.72
C ILE A 212 14.69 -10.25 8.25
N ILE A 213 15.00 -9.18 7.53
CA ILE A 213 14.60 -7.82 7.88
C ILE A 213 13.08 -7.72 7.99
N SER A 214 12.33 -8.28 7.05
CA SER A 214 10.87 -8.27 7.06
C SER A 214 10.30 -8.99 8.28
N ILE A 215 10.85 -10.17 8.62
CA ILE A 215 10.44 -10.95 9.81
C ILE A 215 10.76 -10.17 11.10
N LEU A 216 11.97 -9.64 11.21
CA LEU A 216 12.38 -8.88 12.40
C LEU A 216 11.51 -7.64 12.58
N TYR A 217 11.24 -6.90 11.50
CA TYR A 217 10.38 -5.72 11.56
C TYR A 217 8.93 -6.09 11.94
N PHE A 218 8.39 -7.18 11.40
CA PHE A 218 7.08 -7.70 11.80
C PHE A 218 7.01 -8.02 13.30
N ILE A 219 8.05 -8.67 13.84
CA ILE A 219 8.14 -8.96 15.26
C ILE A 219 8.22 -7.65 16.09
N ILE A 220 9.02 -6.68 15.64
CA ILE A 220 9.14 -5.36 16.30
C ILE A 220 7.77 -4.67 16.35
N ILE A 221 7.02 -4.65 15.23
CA ILE A 221 5.69 -4.07 15.20
C ILE A 221 4.81 -4.67 16.30
N PHE A 222 4.63 -5.99 16.30
CA PHE A 222 3.63 -6.63 17.17
C PHE A 222 4.10 -6.85 18.62
N LYS A 223 5.42 -6.88 18.89
CA LYS A 223 5.94 -7.07 20.25
C LYS A 223 6.36 -5.79 20.94
N ILE A 224 6.64 -4.73 20.19
CA ILE A 224 7.16 -3.47 20.74
C ILE A 224 6.27 -2.30 20.38
N LEU A 225 6.01 -2.05 19.08
CA LEU A 225 5.34 -0.82 18.66
C LEU A 225 3.85 -0.85 18.98
N VAL A 226 3.14 -1.92 18.66
CA VAL A 226 1.70 -2.05 18.98
C VAL A 226 1.48 -1.89 20.49
N PRO A 227 2.15 -2.64 21.40
CA PRO A 227 1.96 -2.43 22.84
C PRO A 227 2.36 -1.04 23.33
N ALA A 228 3.36 -0.40 22.69
CA ALA A 228 3.79 0.95 23.07
C ALA A 228 2.77 2.03 22.74
N PHE A 229 1.91 1.81 21.74
CA PHE A 229 0.87 2.75 21.33
C PHE A 229 -0.51 2.39 21.88
N GLU A 230 -0.71 1.19 22.46
CA GLU A 230 -1.98 0.82 23.08
C GLU A 230 -2.24 1.63 24.35
N THR A 231 -3.51 1.91 24.61
CA THR A 231 -3.99 2.50 25.86
C THR A 231 -5.00 1.56 26.50
N PRO A 232 -5.27 1.67 27.83
CA PRO A 232 -6.28 0.85 28.50
C PRO A 232 -7.66 0.91 27.84
N ASP A 233 -7.99 2.03 27.22
CA ASP A 233 -9.28 2.28 26.60
C ASP A 233 -9.41 1.74 25.17
N LYS A 234 -8.28 1.46 24.51
CA LYS A 234 -8.27 0.88 23.16
C LYS A 234 -7.06 -0.04 22.96
N GLN A 235 -7.36 -1.31 22.78
CA GLN A 235 -6.40 -2.32 22.33
C GLN A 235 -6.39 -2.38 20.80
N TYR A 236 -5.24 -2.74 20.24
CA TYR A 236 -5.09 -3.01 18.81
C TYR A 236 -5.90 -4.25 18.42
N ASN A 237 -7.02 -4.06 17.74
CA ASN A 237 -7.96 -5.14 17.40
C ASN A 237 -8.21 -5.23 15.88
N LEU A 238 -7.14 -5.29 15.10
CA LEU A 238 -7.23 -5.44 13.64
C LEU A 238 -7.07 -6.89 13.15
N PHE A 239 -7.10 -7.86 14.08
CA PHE A 239 -7.11 -9.27 13.71
C PHE A 239 -8.54 -9.74 13.44
N ASN A 240 -8.98 -9.56 12.19
CA ASN A 240 -10.35 -9.90 11.74
C ASN A 240 -10.49 -11.35 11.25
N TYR A 241 -9.67 -12.27 11.76
CA TYR A 241 -9.68 -13.69 11.40
C TYR A 241 -10.11 -14.57 12.58
N SER A 242 -11.03 -14.11 13.40
CA SER A 242 -11.51 -14.79 14.60
C SER A 242 -12.05 -16.22 14.33
N ALA A 243 -12.54 -16.48 13.12
CA ALA A 243 -12.93 -17.82 12.69
C ALA A 243 -11.76 -18.83 12.62
N LEU A 244 -10.51 -18.34 12.49
CA LEU A 244 -9.31 -19.17 12.50
C LEU A 244 -8.66 -19.27 13.88
N GLY A 245 -8.98 -18.39 14.81
CA GLY A 245 -8.43 -18.34 16.16
C GLY A 245 -8.46 -16.94 16.76
N ALA A 246 -8.17 -16.83 18.04
CA ALA A 246 -8.18 -15.55 18.77
C ALA A 246 -6.97 -14.65 18.45
N ASN A 247 -5.90 -15.20 17.86
CA ASN A 247 -4.69 -14.49 17.52
C ASN A 247 -3.99 -15.12 16.30
N PRO A 248 -3.00 -14.42 15.69
CA PRO A 248 -2.29 -14.92 14.50
C PRO A 248 -1.61 -16.29 14.67
N ALA A 249 -1.12 -16.60 15.86
CA ALA A 249 -0.45 -17.89 16.12
C ALA A 249 -1.45 -19.06 16.11
N GLU A 250 -2.61 -18.86 16.71
CA GLU A 250 -3.72 -19.84 16.67
C GLU A 250 -4.25 -20.01 15.26
N ALA A 251 -4.43 -18.91 14.52
CA ALA A 251 -4.85 -18.95 13.12
C ALA A 251 -3.88 -19.75 12.26
N LEU A 252 -2.58 -19.52 12.40
CA LEU A 252 -1.56 -20.29 11.69
C LEU A 252 -1.61 -21.78 12.05
N SER A 253 -1.75 -22.08 13.35
CA SER A 253 -1.90 -23.47 13.83
C SER A 253 -3.14 -24.12 13.23
N PHE A 254 -4.27 -23.41 13.15
CA PHE A 254 -5.50 -23.90 12.56
C PHE A 254 -5.32 -24.19 11.07
N VAL A 255 -4.73 -23.25 10.31
CA VAL A 255 -4.48 -23.42 8.87
C VAL A 255 -3.60 -24.66 8.60
N VAL A 256 -2.58 -24.89 9.42
CA VAL A 256 -1.69 -26.05 9.26
C VAL A 256 -2.39 -27.36 9.63
N LYS A 257 -3.20 -27.37 10.69
CA LYS A 257 -3.88 -28.59 11.19
C LYS A 257 -5.14 -28.92 10.41
N HIS A 258 -5.82 -27.90 9.85
CA HIS A 258 -7.12 -28.00 9.17
C HIS A 258 -7.11 -27.34 7.79
N PRO A 259 -6.24 -27.78 6.84
CA PRO A 259 -6.04 -27.09 5.56
C PRO A 259 -7.31 -27.07 4.70
N VAL A 260 -8.11 -28.13 4.72
CA VAL A 260 -9.36 -28.22 3.94
C VAL A 260 -10.41 -27.24 4.47
N ASP A 261 -10.57 -27.14 5.79
CA ASP A 261 -11.53 -26.23 6.40
C ASP A 261 -11.09 -24.77 6.25
N SER A 262 -9.78 -24.52 6.28
CA SER A 262 -9.22 -23.20 5.98
C SER A 262 -9.53 -22.75 4.55
N ILE A 263 -9.48 -23.66 3.58
CA ILE A 263 -9.90 -23.37 2.20
C ILE A 263 -11.40 -23.10 2.12
N LYS A 264 -12.24 -23.91 2.80
CA LYS A 264 -13.68 -23.68 2.82
C LYS A 264 -14.04 -22.31 3.39
N MET A 265 -13.30 -21.81 4.39
CA MET A 265 -13.53 -20.49 4.99
C MET A 265 -13.35 -19.33 4.00
N LEU A 266 -12.64 -19.52 2.89
CA LEU A 266 -12.53 -18.50 1.83
C LEU A 266 -13.87 -18.26 1.10
N PHE A 267 -14.80 -19.19 1.20
CA PHE A 267 -16.08 -19.19 0.47
C PHE A 267 -17.30 -19.02 1.38
N ILE A 268 -17.10 -18.92 2.69
CA ILE A 268 -18.17 -18.80 3.68
C ILE A 268 -18.02 -17.44 4.38
N ASN A 269 -19.09 -16.67 4.41
CA ASN A 269 -19.12 -15.47 5.26
C ASN A 269 -19.26 -15.89 6.72
N HIS A 270 -18.24 -15.66 7.52
CA HIS A 270 -18.17 -15.97 8.94
C HIS A 270 -18.01 -14.73 9.83
N LEU A 271 -18.15 -13.55 9.25
CA LEU A 271 -18.34 -12.34 10.03
C LEU A 271 -19.81 -12.32 10.47
N PRO A 272 -20.10 -12.09 11.77
CA PRO A 272 -21.47 -11.89 12.21
C PRO A 272 -22.07 -10.74 11.41
N ASP A 273 -23.17 -10.99 10.72
CA ASP A 273 -23.90 -9.94 10.02
C ASP A 273 -24.72 -9.17 11.04
N PRO A 274 -24.34 -7.92 11.38
CA PRO A 274 -25.06 -7.14 12.38
C PRO A 274 -26.51 -6.80 11.96
N SER A 275 -26.90 -7.10 10.72
CA SER A 275 -28.27 -6.94 10.23
C SER A 275 -29.15 -8.15 10.51
N ILE A 276 -28.57 -9.33 10.72
CA ILE A 276 -29.32 -10.58 10.97
C ILE A 276 -29.68 -10.74 12.45
N ASP A 277 -28.87 -10.24 13.37
CA ASP A 277 -29.11 -10.32 14.81
C ASP A 277 -30.16 -9.30 15.34
N LYS A 278 -30.85 -8.58 14.46
CA LYS A 278 -31.90 -7.58 14.81
C LYS A 278 -33.31 -7.95 14.31
N VAL A 279 -33.54 -9.20 13.97
CA VAL A 279 -34.88 -9.71 13.64
C VAL A 279 -35.43 -10.57 14.76
#